data_301bd63bcfdd07b08e49fed0837d2cc4
#
_entry.id   301bd63bcfdd07b08e49fed0837d2cc4
#
_cell.length_a   1.000
_cell.length_b   1.000
_cell.length_c   1.000
_cell.angle_alpha   90.00
_cell.angle_beta   90.00
_cell.angle_gamma   90.00
#
_symmetry.space_group_name_H-M   'P 1'
#
loop_
_entity.id
_entity.type
_entity.pdbx_description
1 polymer ?
#
loop_
_entity_poly.entity_id
_entity_poly.type
_entity_poly.pdbx_seq_one_letter_code
_entity_poly.pdbx_strand_id
1 'polypeptide(L)'
;MKRILIFLLFAISLNADIVTATTDFMQKDFKITLSWLQEKPKSPAKDFFIIQYLNQEENLSFEEAKTVYDMRYGKNASLDKLFNQRYKKNIPEEDLKCYRASSEELKNSDLRCIALGLSLKEASLLSKKDLEFFINKLDSYPTLKNNLKLISSTDPFNSFINSGTKKFLQLFFELEDSYSIRYLNKELPLDFLTKLTQEADFNRFLRTIIFSKDFPNIQKSLYALNSIKTFTPDIDFILGINAINNNNPTIAKSFFLSSFNKTNQRDMKDKAAFWLYLVTKENYYLEELAKSWDNSLYVLYAKELLNIKPDNIIYSLETKNKKSSYDIYNAFDWLNVVEDTKTNLDDIKLQKYSNIFTDENTMPHLAFVLERYNKSKIQYFITPYKDIIGKYNIYKQILLYSLARQESRFIPSSISVSSALGVMQIMPFLSLDISQKLNEDYNIYEQFVPKKNIEYASFHLDTLMTQFDNNPLFIAYAYNGGGGYTKGQLKKGLFKEKGKFEPFLSMELISSGETREYGKKVLANFYIYNNYLNSENKISLSTILQNLVSPY
;
A
#
# COMPACT_ATOMS: atom_id res chain seq x y z
N MET A 1 -29.08 21.77 52.16
CA MET A 1 -29.15 20.48 51.43
C MET A 1 -30.09 20.54 50.22
N LYS A 2 -29.92 21.47 49.29
CA LYS A 2 -30.76 21.57 48.05
C LYS A 2 -29.97 21.98 46.79
N ARG A 3 -28.65 21.77 46.77
CA ARG A 3 -27.82 22.16 45.60
C ARG A 3 -27.02 21.00 44.95
N ILE A 4 -27.19 19.77 45.37
CA ILE A 4 -26.43 18.59 44.85
C ILE A 4 -27.28 17.73 43.89
N LEU A 5 -28.62 17.95 43.83
CA LEU A 5 -29.50 17.09 43.00
C LEU A 5 -29.65 17.56 41.54
N ILE A 6 -29.18 18.75 41.17
CA ILE A 6 -29.38 19.31 39.82
C ILE A 6 -28.23 18.93 38.87
N PHE A 7 -27.05 18.59 39.39
CA PHE A 7 -25.91 18.20 38.55
C PHE A 7 -25.91 16.75 38.05
N LEU A 8 -26.69 15.85 38.68
CA LEU A 8 -26.77 14.43 38.26
C LEU A 8 -27.77 14.18 37.12
N LEU A 9 -28.73 15.10 36.90
CA LEU A 9 -29.71 14.97 35.81
C LEU A 9 -29.19 15.50 34.47
N PHE A 10 -28.19 16.38 34.46
CA PHE A 10 -27.61 16.91 33.24
C PHE A 10 -26.55 15.98 32.61
N ALA A 11 -25.93 15.10 33.41
CA ALA A 11 -24.93 14.12 32.92
C ALA A 11 -25.58 12.90 32.24
N ILE A 12 -26.85 12.61 32.56
CA ILE A 12 -27.58 11.46 31.98
C ILE A 12 -28.20 11.82 30.63
N SER A 13 -28.57 13.09 30.39
CA SER A 13 -29.12 13.51 29.10
C SER A 13 -28.06 13.68 28.00
N LEU A 14 -26.84 14.08 28.35
CA LEU A 14 -25.74 14.19 27.38
C LEU A 14 -25.24 12.83 26.87
N ASN A 15 -25.36 11.77 27.67
CA ASN A 15 -24.94 10.42 27.23
C ASN A 15 -26.02 9.68 26.40
N ALA A 16 -27.29 10.07 26.51
CA ALA A 16 -28.36 9.44 25.75
C ALA A 16 -28.41 9.99 24.31
N ASP A 17 -28.10 11.25 24.10
CA ASP A 17 -28.12 11.88 22.76
C ASP A 17 -26.89 11.49 21.91
N ILE A 18 -25.76 11.15 22.54
CA ILE A 18 -24.56 10.69 21.82
C ILE A 18 -24.73 9.26 21.29
N VAL A 19 -25.49 8.41 21.98
CA VAL A 19 -25.70 6.99 21.59
C VAL A 19 -26.69 6.86 20.43
N THR A 20 -27.64 7.80 20.29
CA THR A 20 -28.64 7.76 19.21
C THR A 20 -28.16 8.38 17.88
N ALA A 21 -27.15 9.25 17.91
CA ALA A 21 -26.67 9.96 16.71
C ALA A 21 -25.70 9.15 15.83
N THR A 22 -25.21 8.00 16.29
CA THR A 22 -24.08 7.30 15.64
C THR A 22 -24.47 6.17 14.71
N THR A 23 -25.64 5.58 14.86
CA THR A 23 -26.20 4.57 13.94
C THR A 23 -27.01 5.17 12.79
N ASP A 24 -27.18 6.48 12.76
CA ASP A 24 -28.05 7.16 11.78
C ASP A 24 -27.60 6.91 10.33
N PHE A 25 -26.30 6.86 10.06
CA PHE A 25 -25.80 6.61 8.70
C PHE A 25 -26.06 5.18 8.17
N MET A 26 -26.40 4.24 9.03
CA MET A 26 -26.81 2.88 8.64
C MET A 26 -28.30 2.77 8.31
N GLN A 27 -29.09 3.81 8.64
CA GLN A 27 -30.50 3.85 8.31
C GLN A 27 -30.69 4.11 6.81
N LYS A 28 -31.68 3.47 6.19
CA LYS A 28 -31.95 3.54 4.75
C LYS A 28 -32.15 4.96 4.21
N ASP A 29 -32.66 5.86 5.07
CA ASP A 29 -33.01 7.26 4.73
C ASP A 29 -31.99 8.29 5.24
N PHE A 30 -30.84 7.84 5.73
CA PHE A 30 -29.82 8.77 6.23
C PHE A 30 -29.27 9.65 5.10
N LYS A 31 -29.35 10.97 5.32
CA LYS A 31 -28.74 11.96 4.42
C LYS A 31 -27.64 12.72 5.14
N ILE A 32 -26.48 12.75 4.51
CA ILE A 32 -25.36 13.56 5.00
C ILE A 32 -25.71 15.03 4.74
N THR A 33 -25.59 15.86 5.78
CA THR A 33 -25.75 17.32 5.65
C THR A 33 -24.39 18.03 5.73
N LEU A 34 -24.32 19.24 5.18
CA LEU A 34 -23.10 20.05 5.25
C LEU A 34 -22.70 20.34 6.71
N SER A 35 -23.67 20.65 7.60
CA SER A 35 -23.42 20.87 9.02
C SER A 35 -22.84 19.62 9.69
N TRP A 36 -23.41 18.45 9.41
CA TRP A 36 -22.91 17.19 9.93
C TRP A 36 -21.44 16.94 9.51
N LEU A 37 -21.07 17.22 8.23
CA LEU A 37 -19.69 17.12 7.78
C LEU A 37 -18.76 18.13 8.47
N GLN A 38 -19.23 19.37 8.67
CA GLN A 38 -18.43 20.41 9.33
C GLN A 38 -18.01 20.03 10.75
N GLU A 39 -18.88 19.37 11.49
CA GLU A 39 -18.63 18.90 12.86
C GLU A 39 -17.59 17.75 12.95
N LYS A 40 -17.39 16.99 11.88
CA LYS A 40 -16.49 15.83 11.92
C LYS A 40 -15.01 16.23 11.79
N PRO A 41 -14.12 15.58 12.56
CA PRO A 41 -12.68 15.85 12.47
C PRO A 41 -12.11 15.42 11.12
N LYS A 42 -11.09 16.15 10.63
CA LYS A 42 -10.36 15.77 9.42
C LYS A 42 -9.74 14.38 9.58
N SER A 43 -10.12 13.44 8.73
CA SER A 43 -9.73 12.03 8.81
C SER A 43 -10.06 11.31 7.51
N PRO A 44 -9.53 10.10 7.27
CA PRO A 44 -9.98 9.24 6.17
C PRO A 44 -11.49 8.97 6.21
N ALA A 45 -12.07 8.84 7.41
CA ALA A 45 -13.52 8.69 7.57
C ALA A 45 -14.28 9.92 7.03
N LYS A 46 -13.82 11.13 7.34
CA LYS A 46 -14.44 12.34 6.79
C LYS A 46 -14.32 12.40 5.27
N ASP A 47 -13.18 12.02 4.69
CA ASP A 47 -12.99 11.99 3.24
C ASP A 47 -13.99 11.03 2.56
N PHE A 48 -14.22 9.86 3.17
CA PHE A 48 -15.24 8.93 2.70
C PHE A 48 -16.64 9.58 2.71
N PHE A 49 -17.04 10.22 3.80
CA PHE A 49 -18.36 10.88 3.87
C PHE A 49 -18.45 12.12 2.97
N ILE A 50 -17.36 12.82 2.68
CA ILE A 50 -17.32 13.87 1.65
C ILE A 50 -17.63 13.26 0.27
N ILE A 51 -17.07 12.10 -0.07
CA ILE A 51 -17.39 11.41 -1.34
C ILE A 51 -18.89 11.08 -1.38
N GLN A 52 -19.46 10.54 -0.29
CA GLN A 52 -20.88 10.21 -0.25
C GLN A 52 -21.76 11.45 -0.38
N TYR A 53 -21.42 12.56 0.31
CA TYR A 53 -22.13 13.82 0.19
C TYR A 53 -22.11 14.38 -1.24
N LEU A 54 -20.95 14.43 -1.88
CA LEU A 54 -20.83 14.87 -3.26
C LEU A 54 -21.59 13.94 -4.25
N ASN A 55 -21.76 12.66 -3.93
CA ASN A 55 -22.59 11.76 -4.71
C ASN A 55 -24.09 11.94 -4.46
N GLN A 56 -24.46 12.33 -3.25
CA GLN A 56 -25.85 12.61 -2.86
C GLN A 56 -26.35 13.93 -3.46
N GLU A 57 -25.50 14.95 -3.51
CA GLU A 57 -25.83 16.31 -3.96
C GLU A 57 -25.32 16.53 -5.39
N GLU A 58 -26.17 16.23 -6.38
CA GLU A 58 -25.78 16.27 -7.80
C GLU A 58 -25.66 17.69 -8.38
N ASN A 59 -26.37 18.69 -7.80
CA ASN A 59 -26.55 20.03 -8.35
C ASN A 59 -25.75 21.13 -7.64
N LEU A 60 -24.66 20.77 -6.94
CA LEU A 60 -23.78 21.77 -6.30
C LEU A 60 -23.08 22.63 -7.35
N SER A 61 -23.02 23.93 -7.07
CA SER A 61 -22.09 24.81 -7.79
C SER A 61 -20.63 24.43 -7.53
N PHE A 62 -19.72 24.91 -8.39
CA PHE A 62 -18.28 24.69 -8.19
C PHE A 62 -17.78 25.17 -6.82
N GLU A 63 -18.24 26.35 -6.36
CA GLU A 63 -17.80 26.94 -5.09
C GLU A 63 -18.32 26.17 -3.88
N GLU A 64 -19.56 25.67 -3.92
CA GLU A 64 -20.12 24.81 -2.88
C GLU A 64 -19.38 23.48 -2.81
N ALA A 65 -19.20 22.82 -3.95
CA ALA A 65 -18.47 21.56 -4.03
C ALA A 65 -17.01 21.73 -3.60
N LYS A 66 -16.37 22.85 -3.98
CA LYS A 66 -15.00 23.17 -3.57
C LYS A 66 -14.90 23.39 -2.06
N THR A 67 -15.87 24.05 -1.46
CA THR A 67 -15.93 24.24 0.00
C THR A 67 -15.93 22.89 0.72
N VAL A 68 -16.74 21.94 0.27
CA VAL A 68 -16.80 20.58 0.83
C VAL A 68 -15.50 19.82 0.56
N TYR A 69 -14.97 19.88 -0.66
CA TYR A 69 -13.72 19.24 -1.04
C TYR A 69 -12.52 19.72 -0.20
N ASP A 70 -12.46 21.00 0.15
CA ASP A 70 -11.38 21.58 0.95
C ASP A 70 -11.44 21.18 2.44
N MET A 71 -12.54 20.55 2.90
CA MET A 71 -12.63 19.94 4.24
C MET A 71 -11.84 18.64 4.37
N ARG A 72 -11.31 18.05 3.27
CA ARG A 72 -10.61 16.76 3.25
C ARG A 72 -9.39 16.72 4.17
N TYR A 73 -9.05 15.50 4.58
CA TYR A 73 -7.88 15.21 5.43
C TYR A 73 -6.56 15.35 4.66
N GLY A 74 -6.51 14.81 3.43
CA GLY A 74 -5.28 14.79 2.65
C GLY A 74 -5.51 14.45 1.17
N LYS A 75 -4.50 13.86 0.54
CA LYS A 75 -4.66 13.32 -0.82
C LYS A 75 -5.51 12.05 -0.77
N ASN A 76 -6.63 12.08 -1.48
CA ASN A 76 -7.51 10.93 -1.68
C ASN A 76 -7.83 10.82 -3.17
N ALA A 77 -7.24 9.82 -3.83
CA ALA A 77 -7.34 9.68 -5.28
C ALA A 77 -8.79 9.52 -5.77
N SER A 78 -9.65 8.87 -4.99
CA SER A 78 -11.08 8.70 -5.32
C SER A 78 -11.83 10.01 -5.24
N LEU A 79 -11.60 10.80 -4.18
CA LEU A 79 -12.18 12.13 -4.00
C LEU A 79 -11.65 13.11 -5.06
N ASP A 80 -10.34 13.12 -5.30
CA ASP A 80 -9.71 13.96 -6.31
C ASP A 80 -10.26 13.64 -7.71
N LYS A 81 -10.44 12.35 -8.03
CA LYS A 81 -11.03 11.91 -9.29
C LYS A 81 -12.48 12.38 -9.42
N LEU A 82 -13.31 12.15 -8.40
CA LEU A 82 -14.72 12.56 -8.38
C LEU A 82 -14.84 14.07 -8.58
N PHE A 83 -14.12 14.86 -7.78
CA PHE A 83 -14.15 16.32 -7.85
C PHE A 83 -13.68 16.82 -9.23
N ASN A 84 -12.57 16.32 -9.73
CA ASN A 84 -12.06 16.72 -11.03
C ASN A 84 -12.97 16.31 -12.20
N GLN A 85 -13.67 15.18 -12.11
CA GLN A 85 -14.60 14.78 -13.17
C GLN A 85 -15.86 15.66 -13.22
N ARG A 86 -16.41 16.05 -12.06
CA ARG A 86 -17.66 16.83 -11.98
C ARG A 86 -17.45 18.34 -12.06
N TYR A 87 -16.36 18.82 -11.47
CA TYR A 87 -16.15 20.25 -11.22
C TYR A 87 -14.87 20.81 -11.80
N LYS A 88 -14.26 20.10 -12.78
CA LYS A 88 -13.07 20.58 -13.44
C LYS A 88 -13.31 21.95 -14.07
N LYS A 89 -12.40 22.93 -13.81
CA LYS A 89 -12.34 24.12 -14.64
C LYS A 89 -12.25 23.67 -16.10
N ASN A 90 -13.17 24.11 -16.91
CA ASN A 90 -13.16 23.81 -18.35
C ASN A 90 -11.84 24.26 -18.93
N ILE A 91 -10.99 23.30 -19.31
CA ILE A 91 -9.88 23.58 -20.21
C ILE A 91 -10.57 24.09 -21.49
N PRO A 92 -10.17 25.25 -22.04
CA PRO A 92 -10.75 25.74 -23.28
C PRO A 92 -10.76 24.62 -24.33
N GLU A 93 -11.85 24.52 -25.08
CA GLU A 93 -12.01 23.45 -26.08
C GLU A 93 -10.88 23.46 -27.10
N GLU A 94 -10.35 24.67 -27.41
CA GLU A 94 -9.17 24.85 -28.26
C GLU A 94 -7.93 24.15 -27.71
N ASP A 95 -7.68 24.25 -26.38
CA ASP A 95 -6.55 23.58 -25.74
C ASP A 95 -6.76 22.08 -25.68
N LEU A 96 -7.99 21.63 -25.42
CA LEU A 96 -8.33 20.20 -25.43
C LEU A 96 -8.08 19.56 -26.80
N LYS A 97 -8.37 20.26 -27.89
CA LYS A 97 -8.05 19.80 -29.25
C LYS A 97 -6.55 19.58 -29.41
N CYS A 98 -5.71 20.52 -28.94
CA CYS A 98 -4.27 20.38 -28.99
C CYS A 98 -3.76 19.16 -28.17
N TYR A 99 -4.26 18.96 -26.94
CA TYR A 99 -3.87 17.81 -26.10
C TYR A 99 -4.30 16.45 -26.67
N ARG A 100 -5.32 16.42 -27.54
CA ARG A 100 -5.83 15.20 -28.17
C ARG A 100 -5.28 14.97 -29.57
N ALA A 101 -4.65 15.97 -30.15
CA ALA A 101 -4.13 15.90 -31.50
C ALA A 101 -2.97 14.91 -31.58
N SER A 102 -2.98 14.07 -32.60
CA SER A 102 -1.85 13.21 -32.95
C SER A 102 -0.67 14.07 -33.48
N SER A 103 0.53 13.49 -33.47
CA SER A 103 1.72 14.16 -34.00
C SER A 103 1.56 14.59 -35.47
N GLU A 104 0.81 13.86 -36.29
CA GLU A 104 0.52 14.21 -37.67
C GLU A 104 -0.39 15.44 -37.78
N GLU A 105 -1.42 15.51 -36.92
CA GLU A 105 -2.30 16.69 -36.86
C GLU A 105 -1.56 17.92 -36.34
N LEU A 106 -0.66 17.73 -35.35
CA LEU A 106 0.18 18.79 -34.81
C LEU A 106 1.13 19.39 -35.84
N LYS A 107 1.57 18.66 -36.87
CA LYS A 107 2.39 19.22 -37.97
C LYS A 107 1.70 20.36 -38.72
N ASN A 108 0.37 20.32 -38.77
CA ASN A 108 -0.47 21.32 -39.46
C ASN A 108 -1.08 22.36 -38.51
N SER A 109 -0.75 22.30 -37.23
CA SER A 109 -1.27 23.17 -36.18
C SER A 109 -0.37 24.40 -35.98
N ASP A 110 -0.90 25.41 -35.30
CA ASP A 110 -0.11 26.58 -34.88
C ASP A 110 0.94 26.21 -33.81
N LEU A 111 1.89 27.11 -33.56
CA LEU A 111 3.00 26.88 -32.65
C LEU A 111 2.56 26.63 -31.19
N ARG A 112 1.50 27.33 -30.75
CA ARG A 112 0.95 27.15 -29.40
C ARG A 112 0.37 25.75 -29.24
N CYS A 113 -0.38 25.30 -30.23
CA CYS A 113 -0.98 23.98 -30.22
C CYS A 113 0.08 22.87 -30.27
N ILE A 114 1.14 23.01 -31.05
CA ILE A 114 2.29 22.12 -31.06
C ILE A 114 2.93 22.06 -29.66
N ALA A 115 3.17 23.21 -29.05
CA ALA A 115 3.82 23.27 -27.74
C ALA A 115 2.96 22.68 -26.59
N LEU A 116 1.63 22.75 -26.71
CA LEU A 116 0.69 22.16 -25.76
C LEU A 116 0.48 20.66 -25.99
N GLY A 117 0.39 20.23 -27.23
CA GLY A 117 -0.01 18.87 -27.61
C GLY A 117 1.15 17.88 -27.69
N LEU A 118 2.34 18.31 -28.13
CA LEU A 118 3.47 17.41 -28.33
C LEU A 118 4.14 17.05 -26.98
N SER A 119 3.75 15.93 -26.40
CA SER A 119 4.40 15.38 -25.21
C SER A 119 5.77 14.80 -25.55
N LEU A 120 6.70 14.80 -24.57
CA LEU A 120 8.02 14.16 -24.77
C LEU A 120 7.90 12.64 -24.91
N LYS A 121 6.88 12.05 -24.32
CA LYS A 121 6.55 10.63 -24.48
C LYS A 121 6.26 10.31 -25.94
N GLU A 122 5.38 11.08 -26.57
CA GLU A 122 5.04 10.91 -27.98
C GLU A 122 6.22 11.26 -28.89
N ALA A 123 6.92 12.37 -28.60
CA ALA A 123 8.11 12.78 -29.35
C ALA A 123 9.19 11.68 -29.40
N SER A 124 9.36 10.91 -28.32
CA SER A 124 10.32 9.81 -28.25
C SER A 124 10.01 8.62 -29.18
N LEU A 125 8.78 8.54 -29.70
CA LEU A 125 8.34 7.55 -30.68
C LEU A 125 8.47 8.01 -32.12
N LEU A 126 8.72 9.30 -32.35
CA LEU A 126 8.77 9.90 -33.67
C LEU A 126 10.05 9.51 -34.43
N SER A 127 9.93 9.56 -35.76
CA SER A 127 11.11 9.45 -36.63
C SER A 127 12.03 10.67 -36.47
N LYS A 128 13.32 10.51 -36.80
CA LYS A 128 14.27 11.63 -36.79
C LYS A 128 13.82 12.78 -37.68
N LYS A 129 13.23 12.48 -38.84
CA LYS A 129 12.69 13.48 -39.78
C LYS A 129 11.55 14.30 -39.14
N ASP A 130 10.65 13.64 -38.41
CA ASP A 130 9.53 14.30 -37.76
C ASP A 130 10.01 15.16 -36.57
N LEU A 131 10.98 14.68 -35.79
CA LEU A 131 11.61 15.49 -34.76
C LEU A 131 12.29 16.72 -35.30
N GLU A 132 13.04 16.61 -36.41
CA GLU A 132 13.67 17.75 -37.10
C GLU A 132 12.62 18.77 -37.57
N PHE A 133 11.48 18.32 -38.09
CA PHE A 133 10.38 19.21 -38.48
C PHE A 133 9.89 20.04 -37.28
N PHE A 134 9.61 19.44 -36.13
CA PHE A 134 9.17 20.17 -34.94
C PHE A 134 10.27 21.07 -34.37
N ILE A 135 11.53 20.60 -34.33
CA ILE A 135 12.68 21.40 -33.87
C ILE A 135 12.80 22.70 -34.67
N ASN A 136 12.61 22.64 -35.97
CA ASN A 136 12.73 23.82 -36.85
C ASN A 136 11.59 24.82 -36.67
N LYS A 137 10.43 24.38 -36.17
CA LYS A 137 9.28 25.27 -35.92
C LYS A 137 9.30 25.92 -34.52
N LEU A 138 9.95 25.33 -33.53
CA LEU A 138 9.78 25.65 -32.09
C LEU A 138 10.80 26.70 -31.57
N ASP A 139 11.18 27.71 -32.36
CA ASP A 139 12.12 28.74 -31.87
C ASP A 139 11.59 29.53 -30.68
N SER A 140 10.28 29.80 -30.65
CA SER A 140 9.61 30.50 -29.55
C SER A 140 9.41 29.62 -28.29
N TYR A 141 9.71 28.32 -28.36
CA TYR A 141 9.58 27.35 -27.25
C TYR A 141 10.92 26.63 -26.96
N PRO A 142 11.95 27.37 -26.48
CA PRO A 142 13.32 26.88 -26.41
C PRO A 142 13.48 25.64 -25.53
N THR A 143 12.69 25.51 -24.45
CA THR A 143 12.73 24.34 -23.57
C THR A 143 12.31 23.08 -24.30
N LEU A 144 11.16 23.09 -24.99
CA LEU A 144 10.68 21.94 -25.76
C LEU A 144 11.65 21.65 -26.92
N LYS A 145 12.05 22.68 -27.68
CA LYS A 145 13.03 22.54 -28.76
C LYS A 145 14.32 21.85 -28.31
N ASN A 146 14.88 22.27 -27.19
CA ASN A 146 16.11 21.65 -26.64
C ASN A 146 15.89 20.19 -26.20
N ASN A 147 14.73 19.85 -25.61
CA ASN A 147 14.40 18.47 -25.30
C ASN A 147 14.33 17.61 -26.56
N LEU A 148 13.67 18.09 -27.62
CA LEU A 148 13.60 17.38 -28.90
C LEU A 148 14.98 17.19 -29.54
N LYS A 149 15.88 18.18 -29.44
CA LYS A 149 17.27 18.03 -29.90
C LYS A 149 18.02 16.92 -29.15
N LEU A 150 17.84 16.79 -27.84
CA LEU A 150 18.43 15.70 -27.06
C LEU A 150 17.89 14.34 -27.51
N ILE A 151 16.57 14.22 -27.72
CA ILE A 151 15.91 12.99 -28.20
C ILE A 151 16.37 12.60 -29.59
N SER A 152 16.55 13.57 -30.51
CA SER A 152 16.95 13.36 -31.92
C SER A 152 18.45 13.19 -32.12
N SER A 153 19.26 13.30 -31.08
CA SER A 153 20.72 13.19 -31.13
C SER A 153 21.19 11.90 -31.80
N THR A 154 22.32 11.94 -32.45
CA THR A 154 23.01 10.74 -32.98
C THR A 154 23.54 9.85 -31.87
N ASP A 155 23.89 10.43 -30.71
CA ASP A 155 24.23 9.72 -29.47
C ASP A 155 23.38 10.26 -28.29
N PRO A 156 22.13 9.77 -28.14
CA PRO A 156 21.24 10.25 -27.10
C PRO A 156 21.82 10.06 -25.71
N PHE A 157 22.45 8.92 -25.40
CA PHE A 157 23.01 8.64 -24.08
C PHE A 157 23.99 9.73 -23.62
N ASN A 158 25.03 10.01 -24.42
CA ASN A 158 26.01 11.02 -24.06
C ASN A 158 25.42 12.43 -24.06
N SER A 159 24.46 12.72 -24.95
CA SER A 159 23.73 13.99 -24.94
C SER A 159 22.94 14.20 -23.66
N PHE A 160 22.30 13.15 -23.14
CA PHE A 160 21.55 13.21 -21.87
C PHE A 160 22.50 13.33 -20.67
N ILE A 161 23.60 12.56 -20.63
CA ILE A 161 24.64 12.67 -19.58
C ILE A 161 25.17 14.11 -19.50
N ASN A 162 25.52 14.69 -20.65
CA ASN A 162 26.09 16.05 -20.75
C ASN A 162 25.05 17.15 -20.42
N SER A 163 23.75 16.85 -20.47
CA SER A 163 22.70 17.80 -20.06
C SER A 163 22.59 17.97 -18.54
N GLY A 164 23.28 17.14 -17.76
CA GLY A 164 23.29 17.15 -16.31
C GLY A 164 22.25 16.26 -15.66
N THR A 165 22.47 15.94 -14.38
CA THR A 165 21.70 14.92 -13.61
C THR A 165 20.22 15.23 -13.48
N LYS A 166 19.88 16.48 -13.16
CA LYS A 166 18.48 16.92 -13.04
C LYS A 166 17.72 16.77 -14.36
N LYS A 167 18.35 17.20 -15.47
CA LYS A 167 17.75 17.11 -16.79
C LYS A 167 17.62 15.66 -17.25
N PHE A 168 18.63 14.85 -17.01
CA PHE A 168 18.59 13.41 -17.26
C PHE A 168 17.39 12.75 -16.58
N LEU A 169 17.18 12.98 -15.27
CA LEU A 169 16.07 12.40 -14.53
C LEU A 169 14.70 12.88 -15.03
N GLN A 170 14.58 14.21 -15.30
CA GLN A 170 13.35 14.74 -15.87
C GLN A 170 12.99 14.01 -17.16
N LEU A 171 13.91 13.95 -18.11
CA LEU A 171 13.68 13.32 -19.41
C LEU A 171 13.44 11.81 -19.26
N PHE A 172 14.22 11.12 -18.42
CA PHE A 172 14.05 9.68 -18.18
C PHE A 172 12.62 9.31 -17.78
N PHE A 173 11.94 10.15 -16.99
CA PHE A 173 10.57 9.91 -16.54
C PHE A 173 9.48 10.42 -17.49
N GLU A 174 9.83 11.26 -18.44
CA GLU A 174 8.88 11.85 -19.41
C GLU A 174 8.88 11.14 -20.77
N LEU A 175 9.89 10.28 -21.04
CA LEU A 175 10.01 9.54 -22.29
C LEU A 175 9.22 8.23 -22.26
N GLU A 176 8.97 7.66 -23.45
CA GLU A 176 8.46 6.30 -23.57
C GLU A 176 9.50 5.28 -23.11
N ASP A 177 9.05 4.23 -22.40
CA ASP A 177 9.94 3.20 -21.86
C ASP A 177 10.82 2.55 -22.95
N SER A 178 10.24 2.28 -24.12
CA SER A 178 10.96 1.69 -25.25
C SER A 178 12.15 2.53 -25.73
N TYR A 179 12.02 3.87 -25.68
CA TYR A 179 13.12 4.78 -26.00
C TYR A 179 14.23 4.69 -24.93
N SER A 180 13.84 4.76 -23.65
CA SER A 180 14.78 4.69 -22.53
C SER A 180 15.53 3.36 -22.50
N ILE A 181 14.85 2.25 -22.73
CA ILE A 181 15.46 0.90 -22.84
C ILE A 181 16.48 0.86 -23.99
N ARG A 182 16.10 1.39 -25.15
CA ARG A 182 16.95 1.31 -26.37
C ARG A 182 18.19 2.20 -26.28
N TYR A 183 18.04 3.42 -25.78
CA TYR A 183 19.07 4.45 -25.87
C TYR A 183 19.79 4.77 -24.58
N LEU A 184 19.12 4.62 -23.42
CA LEU A 184 19.66 5.02 -22.11
C LEU A 184 20.16 3.85 -21.26
N ASN A 185 19.83 2.59 -21.61
CA ASN A 185 20.33 1.44 -20.88
C ASN A 185 21.82 1.16 -21.20
N LYS A 186 22.69 2.02 -20.71
CA LYS A 186 24.15 1.90 -20.76
C LYS A 186 24.73 2.09 -19.36
N GLU A 187 25.99 1.72 -19.16
CA GLU A 187 26.68 1.95 -17.89
C GLU A 187 26.86 3.45 -17.64
N LEU A 188 26.42 3.90 -16.48
CA LEU A 188 26.53 5.30 -16.07
C LEU A 188 27.96 5.56 -15.55
N PRO A 189 28.61 6.67 -15.98
CA PRO A 189 29.90 7.08 -15.42
C PRO A 189 29.82 7.32 -13.91
N LEU A 190 30.85 6.94 -13.15
CA LEU A 190 30.85 7.01 -11.70
C LEU A 190 30.64 8.44 -11.17
N ASP A 191 31.28 9.43 -11.76
CA ASP A 191 31.14 10.83 -11.38
C ASP A 191 29.73 11.36 -11.64
N PHE A 192 29.12 10.97 -12.77
CA PHE A 192 27.72 11.26 -13.06
C PHE A 192 26.78 10.58 -12.07
N LEU A 193 26.98 9.28 -11.81
CA LEU A 193 26.17 8.52 -10.87
C LEU A 193 26.28 9.09 -9.44
N THR A 194 27.47 9.52 -9.03
CA THR A 194 27.68 10.16 -7.72
C THR A 194 26.89 11.48 -7.60
N LYS A 195 26.90 12.31 -8.64
CA LYS A 195 26.08 13.52 -8.67
C LYS A 195 24.58 13.20 -8.70
N LEU A 196 24.18 12.17 -9.42
CA LEU A 196 22.79 11.71 -9.52
C LEU A 196 22.20 11.36 -8.15
N THR A 197 23.01 10.82 -7.22
CA THR A 197 22.56 10.48 -5.87
C THR A 197 22.11 11.69 -5.04
N GLN A 198 22.46 12.91 -5.45
CA GLN A 198 22.10 14.15 -4.76
C GLN A 198 20.75 14.71 -5.25
N GLU A 199 20.20 14.17 -6.32
CA GLU A 199 18.93 14.65 -6.87
C GLU A 199 17.72 14.13 -6.07
N ALA A 200 16.68 14.94 -5.93
CA ALA A 200 15.47 14.59 -5.20
C ALA A 200 14.76 13.34 -5.79
N ASP A 201 14.80 13.18 -7.11
CA ASP A 201 14.19 12.05 -7.81
C ASP A 201 15.08 10.80 -7.89
N PHE A 202 16.28 10.81 -7.28
CA PHE A 202 17.19 9.66 -7.31
C PHE A 202 16.55 8.38 -6.77
N ASN A 203 15.86 8.44 -5.66
CA ASN A 203 15.21 7.26 -5.07
C ASN A 203 14.12 6.69 -6.00
N ARG A 204 13.36 7.56 -6.66
CA ARG A 204 12.38 7.15 -7.68
C ARG A 204 13.08 6.47 -8.86
N PHE A 205 14.16 7.05 -9.38
CA PHE A 205 14.97 6.47 -10.46
C PHE A 205 15.53 5.11 -10.06
N LEU A 206 16.17 5.01 -8.89
CA LEU A 206 16.74 3.78 -8.36
C LEU A 206 15.71 2.65 -8.33
N ARG A 207 14.52 2.93 -7.80
CA ARG A 207 13.43 1.94 -7.74
C ARG A 207 12.93 1.55 -9.12
N THR A 208 12.76 2.51 -10.03
CA THR A 208 12.36 2.23 -11.42
C THR A 208 13.35 1.28 -12.09
N ILE A 209 14.65 1.52 -11.93
CA ILE A 209 15.71 0.69 -12.51
C ILE A 209 15.73 -0.72 -11.88
N ILE A 210 15.71 -0.83 -10.57
CA ILE A 210 15.88 -2.11 -9.87
C ILE A 210 14.68 -3.03 -10.07
N PHE A 211 13.45 -2.50 -10.08
CA PHE A 211 12.23 -3.31 -10.26
C PHE A 211 11.87 -3.56 -11.74
N SER A 212 12.67 -3.06 -12.67
CA SER A 212 12.57 -3.39 -14.08
C SER A 212 13.63 -4.40 -14.49
N LYS A 213 13.29 -5.29 -15.43
CA LYS A 213 14.26 -6.19 -16.07
C LYS A 213 14.96 -5.54 -17.27
N ASP A 214 14.55 -4.36 -17.65
CA ASP A 214 14.86 -3.75 -18.95
C ASP A 214 16.12 -2.89 -18.92
N PHE A 215 16.71 -2.66 -17.72
CA PHE A 215 17.88 -1.78 -17.53
C PHE A 215 19.11 -2.51 -16.92
N PRO A 216 19.53 -3.68 -17.43
CA PRO A 216 20.62 -4.46 -16.80
C PRO A 216 21.96 -3.71 -16.77
N ASN A 217 22.26 -2.85 -17.74
CA ASN A 217 23.51 -2.09 -17.76
C ASN A 217 23.54 -0.98 -16.71
N ILE A 218 22.41 -0.25 -16.55
CA ILE A 218 22.29 0.73 -15.47
C ILE A 218 22.35 0.02 -14.10
N GLN A 219 21.66 -1.13 -13.93
CA GLN A 219 21.70 -1.92 -12.70
C GLN A 219 23.11 -2.30 -12.28
N LYS A 220 23.98 -2.67 -13.22
CA LYS A 220 25.41 -2.96 -12.96
C LYS A 220 26.18 -1.72 -12.50
N SER A 221 25.91 -0.56 -13.09
CA SER A 221 26.54 0.70 -12.67
C SER A 221 26.31 1.01 -11.19
N LEU A 222 25.16 0.58 -10.62
CA LEU A 222 24.81 0.81 -9.22
C LEU A 222 25.76 0.14 -8.22
N TYR A 223 26.57 -0.84 -8.64
CA TYR A 223 27.56 -1.48 -7.76
C TYR A 223 28.62 -0.50 -7.27
N ALA A 224 28.99 0.48 -8.09
CA ALA A 224 29.96 1.51 -7.75
C ALA A 224 29.50 2.38 -6.55
N LEU A 225 28.21 2.43 -6.27
CA LEU A 225 27.64 3.15 -5.12
C LEU A 225 28.03 2.53 -3.77
N ASN A 226 28.62 1.32 -3.73
CA ASN A 226 29.11 0.70 -2.50
C ASN A 226 30.19 1.52 -1.79
N SER A 227 30.88 2.41 -2.46
CA SER A 227 31.84 3.35 -1.90
C SER A 227 31.17 4.51 -1.15
N ILE A 228 29.89 4.79 -1.38
CA ILE A 228 29.15 5.92 -0.80
C ILE A 228 28.54 5.48 0.54
N LYS A 229 28.89 6.20 1.62
CA LYS A 229 28.45 5.85 2.99
C LYS A 229 27.21 6.62 3.49
N THR A 230 26.70 7.58 2.72
CA THR A 230 25.65 8.52 3.14
C THR A 230 24.22 8.02 2.90
N PHE A 231 24.03 6.88 2.26
CA PHE A 231 22.70 6.34 1.99
C PHE A 231 21.94 5.95 3.26
N THR A 232 20.61 6.05 3.16
CA THR A 232 19.70 5.52 4.19
C THR A 232 19.73 3.99 4.19
N PRO A 233 19.40 3.33 5.31
CA PRO A 233 19.33 1.87 5.39
C PRO A 233 18.47 1.23 4.30
N ASP A 234 17.36 1.88 3.92
CA ASP A 234 16.46 1.39 2.88
C ASP A 234 17.10 1.44 1.47
N ILE A 235 17.86 2.49 1.16
CA ILE A 235 18.62 2.57 -0.10
C ILE A 235 19.71 1.50 -0.14
N ASP A 236 20.49 1.35 0.93
CA ASP A 236 21.50 0.30 1.03
C ASP A 236 20.86 -1.09 0.83
N PHE A 237 19.72 -1.35 1.47
CA PHE A 237 19.01 -2.62 1.35
C PHE A 237 18.60 -2.92 -0.11
N ILE A 238 17.98 -1.95 -0.78
CA ILE A 238 17.53 -2.11 -2.18
C ILE A 238 18.71 -2.30 -3.16
N LEU A 239 19.85 -1.62 -2.92
CA LEU A 239 21.07 -1.83 -3.68
C LEU A 239 21.65 -3.24 -3.45
N GLY A 240 21.51 -3.78 -2.23
CA GLY A 240 21.83 -5.17 -1.93
C GLY A 240 20.96 -6.15 -2.72
N ILE A 241 19.64 -5.91 -2.80
CA ILE A 241 18.73 -6.72 -3.62
C ILE A 241 19.10 -6.63 -5.11
N ASN A 242 19.43 -5.44 -5.61
CA ASN A 242 19.93 -5.29 -6.99
C ASN A 242 21.18 -6.13 -7.25
N ALA A 243 22.12 -6.14 -6.32
CA ALA A 243 23.36 -6.92 -6.47
C ALA A 243 23.07 -8.44 -6.47
N ILE A 244 22.14 -8.93 -5.63
CA ILE A 244 21.69 -10.33 -5.65
C ILE A 244 21.02 -10.68 -6.98
N ASN A 245 20.11 -9.83 -7.45
CA ASN A 245 19.39 -10.04 -8.72
C ASN A 245 20.34 -10.14 -9.93
N ASN A 246 21.51 -9.50 -9.83
CA ASN A 246 22.56 -9.51 -10.85
C ASN A 246 23.74 -10.42 -10.49
N ASN A 247 23.53 -11.45 -9.67
CA ASN A 247 24.53 -12.48 -9.33
C ASN A 247 25.82 -11.94 -8.67
N ASN A 248 25.74 -10.88 -7.88
CA ASN A 248 26.90 -10.32 -7.17
C ASN A 248 26.71 -10.35 -5.64
N PRO A 249 26.79 -11.52 -5.00
CA PRO A 249 26.57 -11.65 -3.56
C PRO A 249 27.64 -10.93 -2.71
N THR A 250 28.84 -10.74 -3.23
CA THR A 250 29.91 -10.02 -2.51
C THR A 250 29.57 -8.55 -2.33
N ILE A 251 29.12 -7.87 -3.37
CA ILE A 251 28.63 -6.49 -3.30
C ILE A 251 27.35 -6.41 -2.48
N ALA A 252 26.45 -7.39 -2.63
CA ALA A 252 25.22 -7.45 -1.84
C ALA A 252 25.49 -7.51 -0.33
N LYS A 253 26.48 -8.35 0.09
CA LYS A 253 26.90 -8.43 1.50
C LYS A 253 27.26 -7.07 2.06
N SER A 254 28.05 -6.27 1.34
CA SER A 254 28.47 -4.95 1.85
C SER A 254 27.32 -3.95 1.97
N PHE A 255 26.37 -3.96 1.05
CA PHE A 255 25.17 -3.13 1.14
C PHE A 255 24.25 -3.57 2.28
N PHE A 256 23.99 -4.87 2.44
CA PHE A 256 23.18 -5.37 3.56
C PHE A 256 23.83 -5.10 4.91
N LEU A 257 25.16 -5.23 5.01
CA LEU A 257 25.90 -4.89 6.23
C LEU A 257 25.81 -3.39 6.57
N SER A 258 25.89 -2.55 5.54
CA SER A 258 25.68 -1.10 5.70
C SER A 258 24.27 -0.80 6.22
N SER A 259 23.24 -1.41 5.63
CA SER A 259 21.85 -1.28 6.07
C SER A 259 21.68 -1.75 7.52
N PHE A 260 22.18 -2.92 7.87
CA PHE A 260 22.09 -3.51 9.21
C PHE A 260 22.73 -2.64 10.29
N ASN A 261 23.90 -2.06 10.00
CA ASN A 261 24.66 -1.27 10.98
C ASN A 261 24.11 0.15 11.18
N LYS A 262 23.45 0.72 10.17
CA LYS A 262 22.91 2.09 10.20
C LYS A 262 21.54 2.20 10.82
N THR A 263 20.77 1.10 10.85
CA THR A 263 19.36 1.17 11.26
C THR A 263 19.16 0.86 12.73
N ASN A 264 18.30 1.68 13.39
CA ASN A 264 17.73 1.37 14.69
C ASN A 264 16.26 0.89 14.58
N GLN A 265 15.69 0.90 13.36
CA GLN A 265 14.34 0.41 13.12
C GLN A 265 14.35 -1.12 13.03
N ARG A 266 13.54 -1.76 13.86
CA ARG A 266 13.55 -3.22 14.03
C ARG A 266 13.27 -3.97 12.74
N ASP A 267 12.23 -3.59 12.03
CA ASP A 267 11.82 -4.21 10.77
C ASP A 267 12.93 -4.19 9.69
N MET A 268 13.60 -3.04 9.54
CA MET A 268 14.71 -2.92 8.59
C MET A 268 15.93 -3.73 9.04
N LYS A 269 16.20 -3.75 10.34
CA LYS A 269 17.30 -4.54 10.91
C LYS A 269 17.07 -6.04 10.69
N ASP A 270 15.86 -6.50 10.92
CA ASP A 270 15.46 -7.89 10.70
C ASP A 270 15.57 -8.28 9.21
N LYS A 271 15.12 -7.42 8.29
CA LYS A 271 15.31 -7.64 6.85
C LYS A 271 16.79 -7.77 6.47
N ALA A 272 17.61 -6.84 6.93
CA ALA A 272 19.05 -6.83 6.61
C ALA A 272 19.76 -8.05 7.20
N ALA A 273 19.45 -8.44 8.45
CA ALA A 273 19.98 -9.64 9.09
C ALA A 273 19.61 -10.91 8.31
N PHE A 274 18.34 -11.01 7.87
CA PHE A 274 17.88 -12.14 7.08
C PHE A 274 18.66 -12.29 5.77
N TRP A 275 18.85 -11.21 5.02
CA TRP A 275 19.59 -11.24 3.77
C TRP A 275 21.10 -11.47 3.98
N LEU A 276 21.68 -10.96 5.08
CA LEU A 276 23.04 -11.30 5.48
C LEU A 276 23.19 -12.81 5.74
N TYR A 277 22.26 -13.41 6.49
CA TYR A 277 22.23 -14.86 6.67
C TYR A 277 22.13 -15.62 5.33
N LEU A 278 21.23 -15.21 4.43
CA LEU A 278 21.09 -15.87 3.12
C LEU A 278 22.38 -15.83 2.29
N VAL A 279 23.08 -14.71 2.34
CA VAL A 279 24.31 -14.49 1.55
C VAL A 279 25.53 -15.18 2.17
N THR A 280 25.70 -15.06 3.49
CA THR A 280 26.91 -15.50 4.20
C THR A 280 26.80 -16.89 4.79
N LYS A 281 25.59 -17.33 5.14
CA LYS A 281 25.30 -18.51 5.96
C LYS A 281 25.89 -18.45 7.38
N GLU A 282 26.23 -17.26 7.86
CA GLU A 282 26.72 -17.05 9.21
C GLU A 282 25.54 -17.13 10.21
N ASN A 283 25.60 -18.08 11.15
CA ASN A 283 24.54 -18.30 12.15
C ASN A 283 24.30 -17.07 13.04
N TYR A 284 25.31 -16.23 13.24
CA TYR A 284 25.17 -14.98 13.97
C TYR A 284 23.95 -14.15 13.52
N TYR A 285 23.76 -13.98 12.21
CA TYR A 285 22.62 -13.19 11.70
C TYR A 285 21.27 -13.89 11.89
N LEU A 286 21.27 -15.22 11.84
CA LEU A 286 20.07 -16.02 12.11
C LEU A 286 19.66 -15.91 13.59
N GLU A 287 20.64 -15.99 14.50
CA GLU A 287 20.43 -15.87 15.94
C GLU A 287 19.97 -14.45 16.34
N GLU A 288 20.60 -13.40 15.75
CA GLU A 288 20.16 -12.01 15.94
C GLU A 288 18.71 -11.78 15.47
N LEU A 289 18.34 -12.38 14.34
CA LEU A 289 16.99 -12.32 13.81
C LEU A 289 15.99 -13.03 14.74
N ALA A 290 16.34 -14.20 15.27
CA ALA A 290 15.47 -14.97 16.16
C ALA A 290 15.22 -14.29 17.52
N LYS A 291 16.08 -13.35 17.95
CA LYS A 291 15.86 -12.53 19.16
C LYS A 291 14.76 -11.47 18.96
N SER A 292 14.31 -11.26 17.72
CA SER A 292 13.23 -10.31 17.44
C SER A 292 11.92 -10.75 18.09
N TRP A 293 11.25 -9.78 18.68
CA TRP A 293 9.88 -9.97 19.18
C TRP A 293 8.83 -9.86 18.06
N ASP A 294 9.21 -9.34 16.90
CA ASP A 294 8.30 -9.28 15.75
C ASP A 294 8.07 -10.68 15.17
N ASN A 295 6.84 -10.97 14.76
CA ASN A 295 6.48 -12.22 14.09
C ASN A 295 6.37 -11.99 12.57
N SER A 296 7.32 -11.24 12.01
CA SER A 296 7.45 -11.07 10.56
C SER A 296 7.87 -12.39 9.89
N LEU A 297 7.65 -12.48 8.57
CA LEU A 297 7.97 -13.69 7.80
C LEU A 297 9.42 -14.15 8.01
N TYR A 298 10.35 -13.22 8.02
CA TYR A 298 11.78 -13.52 8.16
C TYR A 298 12.16 -13.99 9.57
N VAL A 299 11.55 -13.39 10.58
CA VAL A 299 11.75 -13.79 11.98
C VAL A 299 11.16 -15.17 12.24
N LEU A 300 9.95 -15.43 11.75
CA LEU A 300 9.31 -16.75 11.87
C LEU A 300 10.13 -17.84 11.19
N TYR A 301 10.70 -17.54 9.99
CA TYR A 301 11.58 -18.48 9.30
C TYR A 301 12.87 -18.77 10.08
N ALA A 302 13.49 -17.74 10.66
CA ALA A 302 14.68 -17.91 11.51
C ALA A 302 14.38 -18.74 12.75
N LYS A 303 13.28 -18.44 13.44
CA LYS A 303 12.83 -19.21 14.62
C LYS A 303 12.56 -20.67 14.27
N GLU A 304 11.93 -20.94 13.12
CA GLU A 304 11.71 -22.31 12.65
C GLU A 304 13.03 -23.06 12.41
N LEU A 305 14.01 -22.45 11.72
CA LEU A 305 15.32 -23.05 11.46
C LEU A 305 16.10 -23.36 12.75
N LEU A 306 15.88 -22.58 13.81
CA LEU A 306 16.52 -22.75 15.12
C LEU A 306 15.66 -23.57 16.11
N ASN A 307 14.52 -24.11 15.68
CA ASN A 307 13.55 -24.79 16.55
C ASN A 307 13.05 -23.94 17.73
N ILE A 308 12.96 -22.62 17.55
CA ILE A 308 12.45 -21.67 18.55
C ILE A 308 10.97 -21.43 18.28
N LYS A 309 10.11 -21.67 19.27
CA LYS A 309 8.69 -21.32 19.16
C LYS A 309 8.48 -19.86 19.55
N PRO A 310 7.68 -19.08 18.78
CA PRO A 310 7.22 -17.78 19.25
C PRO A 310 6.44 -17.92 20.57
N ASP A 311 6.81 -17.12 21.57
CA ASP A 311 6.22 -17.13 22.92
C ASP A 311 5.34 -15.91 23.20
N ASN A 312 5.23 -15.03 22.25
CA ASN A 312 4.56 -13.73 22.35
C ASN A 312 3.28 -13.63 21.49
N ILE A 313 2.69 -14.76 21.13
CA ILE A 313 1.44 -14.83 20.35
C ILE A 313 0.31 -15.26 21.26
N ILE A 314 -0.75 -14.46 21.32
CA ILE A 314 -1.98 -14.73 22.07
C ILE A 314 -3.11 -15.06 21.08
N TYR A 315 -3.71 -16.23 21.23
CA TYR A 315 -4.77 -16.71 20.34
C TYR A 315 -6.18 -16.49 20.88
N SER A 316 -6.32 -16.35 22.19
CA SER A 316 -7.60 -16.12 22.86
C SER A 316 -7.47 -14.91 23.79
N LEU A 317 -8.53 -14.12 23.85
CA LEU A 317 -8.66 -12.99 24.74
C LEU A 317 -9.98 -13.13 25.49
N GLU A 318 -9.90 -13.25 26.81
CA GLU A 318 -11.08 -13.29 27.65
C GLU A 318 -11.68 -11.90 27.77
N THR A 319 -12.98 -11.81 27.55
CA THR A 319 -13.77 -10.59 27.77
C THR A 319 -14.52 -10.71 29.10
N LYS A 320 -15.00 -9.59 29.62
CA LYS A 320 -15.80 -9.58 30.86
C LYS A 320 -17.20 -10.15 30.68
N ASN A 321 -17.59 -10.55 29.46
CA ASN A 321 -18.92 -11.04 29.07
C ASN A 321 -20.06 -10.10 29.48
N LYS A 322 -19.76 -8.80 29.55
CA LYS A 322 -20.72 -7.73 29.85
C LYS A 322 -20.95 -6.94 28.56
N LYS A 323 -22.23 -6.79 28.16
CA LYS A 323 -22.56 -6.01 26.96
C LYS A 323 -21.92 -4.63 27.02
N SER A 324 -21.13 -4.31 26.01
CA SER A 324 -20.53 -3.00 25.82
C SER A 324 -21.58 -2.01 25.30
N SER A 325 -21.44 -0.76 25.70
CA SER A 325 -22.19 0.37 25.12
C SER A 325 -21.47 1.04 23.97
N TYR A 326 -20.28 0.56 23.60
CA TYR A 326 -19.49 1.12 22.51
C TYR A 326 -20.10 0.77 21.15
N ASP A 327 -20.27 1.80 20.31
CA ASP A 327 -20.73 1.60 18.93
C ASP A 327 -19.59 1.16 18.02
N ILE A 328 -19.54 -0.12 17.72
CA ILE A 328 -18.50 -0.73 16.87
C ILE A 328 -18.57 -0.29 15.40
N TYR A 329 -19.65 0.34 14.99
CA TYR A 329 -19.87 0.82 13.61
C TYR A 329 -19.46 2.27 13.42
N ASN A 330 -19.23 3.02 14.49
CA ASN A 330 -18.89 4.43 14.44
C ASN A 330 -17.40 4.66 14.12
N ALA A 331 -17.11 5.06 12.89
CA ALA A 331 -15.75 5.31 12.43
C ALA A 331 -15.06 6.49 13.17
N PHE A 332 -15.82 7.47 13.65
CA PHE A 332 -15.24 8.61 14.38
C PHE A 332 -14.91 8.25 15.83
N ASP A 333 -15.74 7.40 16.47
CA ASP A 333 -15.42 6.88 17.81
C ASP A 333 -14.17 5.98 17.74
N TRP A 334 -14.06 5.17 16.68
CA TRP A 334 -12.84 4.39 16.45
C TRP A 334 -11.62 5.28 16.22
N LEU A 335 -11.76 6.36 15.45
CA LEU A 335 -10.70 7.33 15.26
C LEU A 335 -10.24 7.94 16.61
N ASN A 336 -11.16 8.27 17.49
CA ASN A 336 -10.85 8.78 18.82
C ASN A 336 -10.03 7.78 19.64
N VAL A 337 -10.38 6.48 19.59
CA VAL A 337 -9.60 5.41 20.24
C VAL A 337 -8.20 5.33 19.64
N VAL A 338 -8.08 5.36 18.32
CA VAL A 338 -6.79 5.30 17.61
C VAL A 338 -5.88 6.46 18.01
N GLU A 339 -6.40 7.69 18.04
CA GLU A 339 -5.62 8.87 18.38
C GLU A 339 -5.29 8.93 19.89
N ASP A 340 -6.24 8.61 20.78
CA ASP A 340 -6.00 8.59 22.23
C ASP A 340 -4.97 7.52 22.67
N THR A 341 -4.90 6.41 21.91
CA THR A 341 -3.96 5.31 22.21
C THR A 341 -2.63 5.40 21.44
N LYS A 342 -2.45 6.39 20.57
CA LYS A 342 -1.25 6.57 19.74
C LYS A 342 -0.02 6.95 20.55
N THR A 343 -0.20 7.81 21.54
CA THR A 343 0.85 8.30 22.43
C THR A 343 0.41 8.16 23.88
N ASN A 344 1.38 7.92 24.76
CA ASN A 344 1.16 7.88 26.21
C ASN A 344 0.01 6.91 26.64
N LEU A 345 0.02 5.70 26.09
CA LEU A 345 -0.89 4.65 26.53
C LEU A 345 -0.35 4.02 27.82
N ASP A 346 -0.84 4.53 28.95
CA ASP A 346 -0.53 4.08 30.30
C ASP A 346 -1.59 3.14 30.87
N ASP A 347 -1.39 2.70 32.13
CA ASP A 347 -2.30 1.78 32.83
C ASP A 347 -3.71 2.38 33.01
N ILE A 348 -3.83 3.71 33.18
CA ILE A 348 -5.10 4.39 33.34
C ILE A 348 -5.91 4.30 32.05
N LYS A 349 -5.29 4.61 30.91
CA LYS A 349 -5.92 4.49 29.60
C LYS A 349 -6.23 3.04 29.24
N LEU A 350 -5.32 2.11 29.57
CA LEU A 350 -5.58 0.68 29.39
C LEU A 350 -6.81 0.23 30.17
N GLN A 351 -6.90 0.63 31.43
CA GLN A 351 -8.07 0.32 32.28
C GLN A 351 -9.35 0.95 31.73
N LYS A 352 -9.31 2.22 31.27
CA LYS A 352 -10.42 2.88 30.60
C LYS A 352 -10.96 2.02 29.45
N TYR A 353 -10.11 1.60 28.52
CA TYR A 353 -10.53 0.83 27.35
C TYR A 353 -10.92 -0.61 27.68
N SER A 354 -10.28 -1.24 28.68
CA SER A 354 -10.68 -2.55 29.20
C SER A 354 -12.07 -2.53 29.89
N ASN A 355 -12.53 -1.36 30.31
CA ASN A 355 -13.88 -1.18 30.85
C ASN A 355 -14.92 -0.84 29.77
N ILE A 356 -14.47 -0.36 28.59
CA ILE A 356 -15.33 -0.07 27.45
C ILE A 356 -15.50 -1.34 26.58
N PHE A 357 -14.41 -2.03 26.26
CA PHE A 357 -14.40 -3.21 25.39
C PHE A 357 -14.56 -4.49 26.21
N THR A 358 -15.80 -4.86 26.49
CA THR A 358 -16.12 -5.88 27.51
C THR A 358 -16.83 -7.09 26.98
N ASP A 359 -17.22 -7.13 25.71
CA ASP A 359 -17.91 -8.24 25.06
C ASP A 359 -17.17 -8.78 23.83
N GLU A 360 -17.71 -9.82 23.24
CA GLU A 360 -17.12 -10.49 22.08
C GLU A 360 -17.05 -9.58 20.84
N ASN A 361 -18.02 -8.69 20.63
CA ASN A 361 -18.02 -7.75 19.50
C ASN A 361 -16.95 -6.68 19.63
N THR A 362 -16.56 -6.33 20.83
CA THR A 362 -15.52 -5.33 21.14
C THR A 362 -14.15 -5.98 21.41
N MET A 363 -14.04 -7.31 21.43
CA MET A 363 -12.78 -8.03 21.61
C MET A 363 -11.67 -7.59 20.63
N PRO A 364 -11.94 -7.36 19.33
CA PRO A 364 -10.93 -6.85 18.40
C PRO A 364 -10.37 -5.48 18.81
N HIS A 365 -11.21 -4.60 19.32
CA HIS A 365 -10.81 -3.27 19.80
C HIS A 365 -9.89 -3.39 21.04
N LEU A 366 -10.24 -4.29 21.97
CA LEU A 366 -9.40 -4.57 23.14
C LEU A 366 -8.03 -5.14 22.71
N ALA A 367 -8.01 -6.11 21.80
CA ALA A 367 -6.78 -6.69 21.28
C ALA A 367 -5.87 -5.62 20.64
N PHE A 368 -6.44 -4.69 19.87
CA PHE A 368 -5.71 -3.57 19.30
C PHE A 368 -5.07 -2.66 20.35
N VAL A 369 -5.82 -2.31 21.41
CA VAL A 369 -5.31 -1.48 22.51
C VAL A 369 -4.19 -2.21 23.26
N LEU A 370 -4.37 -3.49 23.54
CA LEU A 370 -3.35 -4.31 24.21
C LEU A 370 -2.08 -4.47 23.38
N GLU A 371 -2.18 -4.67 22.05
CA GLU A 371 -0.98 -4.67 21.18
C GLU A 371 -0.22 -3.35 21.27
N ARG A 372 -0.91 -2.22 21.25
CA ARG A 372 -0.29 -0.88 21.40
C ARG A 372 0.34 -0.67 22.78
N TYR A 373 -0.37 -1.05 23.84
CA TYR A 373 0.14 -0.96 25.20
C TYR A 373 1.45 -1.73 25.36
N ASN A 374 1.52 -2.93 24.81
CA ASN A 374 2.72 -3.77 24.81
C ASN A 374 3.76 -3.37 23.74
N LYS A 375 3.56 -2.24 23.03
CA LYS A 375 4.44 -1.76 21.95
C LYS A 375 4.67 -2.85 20.89
N SER A 376 3.61 -3.60 20.57
CA SER A 376 3.58 -4.74 19.65
C SER A 376 4.50 -5.92 20.03
N LYS A 377 5.06 -5.94 21.23
CA LYS A 377 5.89 -7.06 21.70
C LYS A 377 5.07 -8.32 21.99
N ILE A 378 3.78 -8.17 22.31
CA ILE A 378 2.81 -9.24 22.40
C ILE A 378 1.81 -9.00 21.27
N GLN A 379 1.53 -10.04 20.49
CA GLN A 379 0.67 -9.95 19.32
C GLN A 379 -0.57 -10.84 19.48
N TYR A 380 -1.73 -10.31 19.12
CA TYR A 380 -3.01 -11.00 19.29
C TYR A 380 -3.50 -11.55 17.96
N PHE A 381 -3.50 -12.88 17.84
CA PHE A 381 -4.01 -13.64 16.70
C PHE A 381 -5.37 -14.24 17.04
N ILE A 382 -6.29 -13.37 17.45
CA ILE A 382 -7.66 -13.75 17.84
C ILE A 382 -8.47 -14.21 16.63
N THR A 383 -9.55 -14.95 16.88
CA THR A 383 -10.47 -15.47 15.86
C THR A 383 -11.90 -14.99 16.13
N PRO A 384 -12.18 -13.66 15.96
CA PRO A 384 -13.54 -13.14 16.09
C PRO A 384 -14.44 -13.61 14.94
N TYR A 385 -15.75 -13.38 15.03
CA TYR A 385 -16.73 -13.70 14.00
C TYR A 385 -16.75 -15.19 13.60
N LYS A 386 -16.59 -16.08 14.58
CA LYS A 386 -16.54 -17.55 14.36
C LYS A 386 -17.81 -18.11 13.73
N ASP A 387 -18.97 -17.54 14.07
CA ASP A 387 -20.28 -17.87 13.50
C ASP A 387 -20.39 -17.54 12.00
N ILE A 388 -19.60 -16.58 11.51
CA ILE A 388 -19.55 -16.17 10.11
C ILE A 388 -18.44 -16.92 9.37
N ILE A 389 -17.20 -16.86 9.87
CA ILE A 389 -16.02 -17.42 9.19
C ILE A 389 -15.99 -18.94 9.29
N GLY A 390 -16.47 -19.53 10.38
CA GLY A 390 -16.48 -20.97 10.64
C GLY A 390 -17.32 -21.81 9.66
N LYS A 391 -18.16 -21.16 8.83
CA LYS A 391 -18.97 -21.83 7.78
C LYS A 391 -18.13 -22.29 6.58
N TYR A 392 -16.93 -21.73 6.41
CA TYR A 392 -16.07 -22.05 5.28
C TYR A 392 -15.14 -23.23 5.58
N ASN A 393 -14.54 -23.83 4.55
CA ASN A 393 -13.49 -24.83 4.76
C ASN A 393 -12.28 -24.20 5.48
N ILE A 394 -11.48 -25.06 6.13
CA ILE A 394 -10.38 -24.62 7.00
C ILE A 394 -9.35 -23.72 6.27
N TYR A 395 -9.03 -24.02 5.01
CA TYR A 395 -8.08 -23.22 4.23
C TYR A 395 -8.60 -21.79 4.01
N LYS A 396 -9.87 -21.64 3.66
CA LYS A 396 -10.52 -20.34 3.45
C LYS A 396 -10.67 -19.57 4.76
N GLN A 397 -10.96 -20.27 5.89
CA GLN A 397 -10.96 -19.64 7.21
C GLN A 397 -9.59 -19.03 7.53
N ILE A 398 -8.51 -19.77 7.31
CA ILE A 398 -7.14 -19.31 7.55
C ILE A 398 -6.83 -18.07 6.70
N LEU A 399 -7.21 -18.06 5.41
CA LEU A 399 -7.03 -16.90 4.54
C LEU A 399 -7.83 -15.68 5.02
N LEU A 400 -9.11 -15.87 5.38
CA LEU A 400 -9.96 -14.78 5.88
C LEU A 400 -9.40 -14.16 7.15
N TYR A 401 -9.00 -14.97 8.14
CA TYR A 401 -8.36 -14.45 9.36
C TYR A 401 -7.03 -13.74 9.07
N SER A 402 -6.22 -14.27 8.15
CA SER A 402 -4.93 -13.69 7.78
C SER A 402 -5.05 -12.32 7.12
N LEU A 403 -6.03 -12.20 6.22
CA LEU A 403 -6.37 -10.96 5.53
C LEU A 403 -6.99 -9.96 6.51
N ALA A 404 -8.06 -10.32 7.22
CA ALA A 404 -8.75 -9.43 8.16
C ALA A 404 -7.82 -8.85 9.23
N ARG A 405 -6.89 -9.67 9.74
CA ARG A 405 -5.87 -9.19 10.68
C ARG A 405 -4.95 -8.15 10.06
N GLN A 406 -4.56 -8.31 8.80
CA GLN A 406 -3.73 -7.34 8.10
C GLN A 406 -4.51 -6.08 7.71
N GLU A 407 -5.75 -6.22 7.30
CA GLU A 407 -6.58 -5.13 6.78
C GLU A 407 -7.02 -4.14 7.87
N SER A 408 -7.67 -4.64 8.90
CA SER A 408 -8.30 -3.77 9.90
C SER A 408 -8.04 -4.16 11.35
N ARG A 409 -7.32 -5.26 11.62
CA ARG A 409 -7.33 -5.92 12.94
C ARG A 409 -8.75 -6.32 13.37
N PHE A 410 -9.59 -6.70 12.43
CA PHE A 410 -10.99 -7.08 12.61
C PHE A 410 -11.93 -5.95 13.05
N ILE A 411 -11.57 -4.69 12.84
CA ILE A 411 -12.38 -3.54 13.25
C ILE A 411 -13.42 -3.21 12.19
N PRO A 412 -14.74 -3.27 12.52
CA PRO A 412 -15.81 -3.03 11.55
C PRO A 412 -15.85 -1.61 11.00
N SER A 413 -15.59 -0.62 11.83
CA SER A 413 -15.65 0.80 11.48
C SER A 413 -14.37 1.35 10.84
N SER A 414 -13.44 0.48 10.44
CA SER A 414 -12.21 0.89 9.77
C SER A 414 -12.49 1.48 8.39
N ILE A 415 -11.90 2.65 8.11
CA ILE A 415 -11.90 3.31 6.80
C ILE A 415 -10.47 3.69 6.45
N SER A 416 -9.97 3.22 5.30
CA SER A 416 -8.62 3.56 4.83
C SER A 416 -8.56 4.93 4.14
N VAL A 417 -7.36 5.44 3.92
CA VAL A 417 -7.13 6.68 3.13
C VAL A 417 -7.71 6.56 1.72
N SER A 418 -7.74 5.35 1.14
CA SER A 418 -8.32 5.09 -0.18
C SER A 418 -9.83 4.79 -0.12
N SER A 419 -10.47 4.94 1.05
CA SER A 419 -11.90 4.65 1.29
C SER A 419 -12.26 3.15 1.19
N ALA A 420 -11.33 2.24 1.49
CA ALA A 420 -11.66 0.84 1.74
C ALA A 420 -12.37 0.70 3.10
N LEU A 421 -13.35 -0.21 3.20
CA LEU A 421 -14.32 -0.25 4.30
C LEU A 421 -14.34 -1.59 5.04
N GLY A 422 -14.52 -1.50 6.35
CA GLY A 422 -14.91 -2.62 7.21
C GLY A 422 -13.76 -3.57 7.58
N VAL A 423 -14.14 -4.72 8.13
CA VAL A 423 -13.21 -5.77 8.61
C VAL A 423 -12.21 -6.19 7.54
N MET A 424 -12.69 -6.35 6.31
CA MET A 424 -11.92 -6.87 5.18
C MET A 424 -11.43 -5.77 4.22
N GLN A 425 -11.66 -4.50 4.55
CA GLN A 425 -11.24 -3.33 3.76
C GLN A 425 -11.61 -3.43 2.27
N ILE A 426 -12.90 -3.68 1.99
CA ILE A 426 -13.39 -3.79 0.63
C ILE A 426 -13.57 -2.40 0.02
N MET A 427 -13.08 -2.23 -1.20
CA MET A 427 -13.26 -0.98 -1.95
C MET A 427 -14.72 -0.80 -2.38
N PRO A 428 -15.28 0.42 -2.34
CA PRO A 428 -16.67 0.69 -2.72
C PRO A 428 -17.06 0.16 -4.12
N PHE A 429 -16.19 0.31 -5.11
CA PHE A 429 -16.46 -0.20 -6.45
C PHE A 429 -16.53 -1.74 -6.50
N LEU A 430 -15.72 -2.42 -5.66
CA LEU A 430 -15.71 -3.87 -5.59
C LEU A 430 -16.95 -4.39 -4.87
N SER A 431 -17.37 -3.74 -3.77
CA SER A 431 -18.60 -4.12 -3.07
C SER A 431 -19.85 -3.91 -3.93
N LEU A 432 -19.89 -2.86 -4.76
CA LEU A 432 -20.95 -2.64 -5.74
C LEU A 432 -20.96 -3.75 -6.82
N ASP A 433 -19.81 -4.10 -7.38
CA ASP A 433 -19.70 -5.19 -8.38
C ASP A 433 -20.17 -6.54 -7.82
N ILE A 434 -19.80 -6.83 -6.55
CA ILE A 434 -20.21 -8.06 -5.87
C ILE A 434 -21.72 -8.07 -5.63
N SER A 435 -22.32 -6.96 -5.15
CA SER A 435 -23.77 -6.90 -4.92
C SER A 435 -24.56 -7.15 -6.21
N GLN A 436 -24.09 -6.58 -7.33
CA GLN A 436 -24.69 -6.83 -8.66
C GLN A 436 -24.60 -8.30 -9.08
N LYS A 437 -23.45 -8.96 -8.86
CA LYS A 437 -23.26 -10.39 -9.17
C LYS A 437 -24.12 -11.30 -8.29
N LEU A 438 -24.42 -10.88 -7.06
CA LEU A 438 -25.27 -11.59 -6.13
C LEU A 438 -26.76 -11.23 -6.27
N ASN A 439 -27.13 -10.28 -7.15
CA ASN A 439 -28.47 -9.72 -7.29
C ASN A 439 -29.03 -9.18 -5.96
N GLU A 440 -28.21 -8.47 -5.20
CA GLU A 440 -28.57 -7.85 -3.93
C GLU A 440 -28.73 -6.34 -4.09
N ASP A 441 -29.63 -5.74 -3.30
CA ASP A 441 -29.70 -4.29 -3.16
C ASP A 441 -28.40 -3.76 -2.54
N TYR A 442 -27.84 -2.71 -3.14
CA TYR A 442 -26.58 -2.16 -2.67
C TYR A 442 -26.78 -1.01 -1.68
N ASN A 443 -26.22 -1.19 -0.50
CA ASN A 443 -26.04 -0.12 0.47
C ASN A 443 -24.58 -0.12 0.94
N ILE A 444 -23.82 0.94 0.61
CA ILE A 444 -22.40 1.07 0.94
C ILE A 444 -22.13 0.97 2.45
N TYR A 445 -23.06 1.44 3.28
CA TYR A 445 -22.90 1.44 4.74
C TYR A 445 -22.99 0.04 5.34
N GLU A 446 -23.57 -0.93 4.65
CA GLU A 446 -23.56 -2.34 5.08
C GLU A 446 -22.16 -2.93 5.11
N GLN A 447 -21.17 -2.29 4.46
CA GLN A 447 -19.77 -2.70 4.55
C GLN A 447 -19.18 -2.48 5.95
N PHE A 448 -19.82 -1.78 6.85
CA PHE A 448 -19.47 -1.72 8.26
C PHE A 448 -20.04 -2.91 9.06
N VAL A 449 -20.98 -3.68 8.52
CA VAL A 449 -21.53 -4.89 9.15
C VAL A 449 -20.60 -6.06 8.89
N PRO A 450 -19.98 -6.67 9.93
CA PRO A 450 -19.00 -7.74 9.76
C PRO A 450 -19.48 -8.88 8.88
N LYS A 451 -20.73 -9.32 9.06
CA LYS A 451 -21.32 -10.39 8.26
C LYS A 451 -21.29 -10.07 6.77
N LYS A 452 -21.84 -8.93 6.37
CA LYS A 452 -21.90 -8.53 4.95
C LYS A 452 -20.49 -8.33 4.36
N ASN A 453 -19.63 -7.66 5.09
CA ASN A 453 -18.27 -7.37 4.65
C ASN A 453 -17.43 -8.65 4.47
N ILE A 454 -17.51 -9.60 5.41
CA ILE A 454 -16.81 -10.89 5.32
C ILE A 454 -17.41 -11.76 4.19
N GLU A 455 -18.73 -11.79 4.01
CA GLU A 455 -19.37 -12.53 2.94
C GLU A 455 -18.93 -12.00 1.55
N TYR A 456 -18.87 -10.69 1.36
CA TYR A 456 -18.38 -10.08 0.12
C TYR A 456 -16.89 -10.37 -0.11
N ALA A 457 -16.07 -10.25 0.93
CA ALA A 457 -14.65 -10.62 0.84
C ALA A 457 -14.47 -12.10 0.51
N SER A 458 -15.29 -12.97 1.10
CA SER A 458 -15.29 -14.40 0.82
C SER A 458 -15.62 -14.71 -0.65
N PHE A 459 -16.62 -14.01 -1.22
CA PHE A 459 -16.95 -14.13 -2.63
C PHE A 459 -15.79 -13.71 -3.55
N HIS A 460 -15.16 -12.57 -3.23
CA HIS A 460 -13.98 -12.12 -3.96
C HIS A 460 -12.80 -13.10 -3.83
N LEU A 461 -12.61 -13.64 -2.63
CA LEU A 461 -11.54 -14.59 -2.33
C LEU A 461 -11.68 -15.89 -3.15
N ASP A 462 -12.88 -16.39 -3.40
CA ASP A 462 -13.10 -17.56 -4.28
C ASP A 462 -12.55 -17.32 -5.69
N THR A 463 -12.77 -16.10 -6.22
CA THR A 463 -12.20 -15.71 -7.51
C THR A 463 -10.68 -15.71 -7.49
N LEU A 464 -10.08 -15.15 -6.42
CA LEU A 464 -8.62 -15.09 -6.30
C LEU A 464 -8.00 -16.48 -6.06
N MET A 465 -8.65 -17.33 -5.26
CA MET A 465 -8.21 -18.71 -5.02
C MET A 465 -8.14 -19.50 -6.33
N THR A 466 -9.18 -19.41 -7.16
CA THR A 466 -9.20 -20.04 -8.49
C THR A 466 -8.14 -19.44 -9.42
N GLN A 467 -7.98 -18.10 -9.40
CA GLN A 467 -7.11 -17.38 -10.32
C GLN A 467 -5.61 -17.61 -10.05
N PHE A 468 -5.25 -17.95 -8.81
CA PHE A 468 -3.88 -18.13 -8.34
C PHE A 468 -3.61 -19.50 -7.70
N ASP A 469 -4.39 -20.53 -8.09
CA ASP A 469 -4.19 -21.93 -7.71
C ASP A 469 -3.99 -22.13 -6.19
N ASN A 470 -4.79 -21.43 -5.39
CA ASN A 470 -4.69 -21.41 -3.93
C ASN A 470 -3.30 -21.01 -3.38
N ASN A 471 -2.47 -20.30 -4.14
CA ASN A 471 -1.19 -19.81 -3.63
C ASN A 471 -1.44 -18.64 -2.64
N PRO A 472 -1.15 -18.78 -1.34
CA PRO A 472 -1.54 -17.78 -0.33
C PRO A 472 -0.82 -16.43 -0.53
N LEU A 473 0.41 -16.44 -1.03
CA LEU A 473 1.17 -15.22 -1.30
C LEU A 473 0.61 -14.47 -2.52
N PHE A 474 0.29 -15.17 -3.60
CA PHE A 474 -0.25 -14.54 -4.81
C PHE A 474 -1.68 -14.03 -4.59
N ILE A 475 -2.47 -14.75 -3.78
CA ILE A 475 -3.77 -14.29 -3.31
C ILE A 475 -3.63 -12.98 -2.51
N ALA A 476 -2.66 -12.92 -1.58
CA ALA A 476 -2.39 -11.72 -0.81
C ALA A 476 -1.97 -10.54 -1.70
N TYR A 477 -1.08 -10.75 -2.65
CA TYR A 477 -0.70 -9.71 -3.62
C TYR A 477 -1.89 -9.23 -4.45
N ALA A 478 -2.74 -10.17 -4.89
CA ALA A 478 -3.90 -9.84 -5.70
C ALA A 478 -5.01 -9.14 -4.90
N TYR A 479 -5.16 -9.47 -3.64
CA TYR A 479 -6.10 -8.80 -2.74
C TYR A 479 -5.76 -7.32 -2.53
N ASN A 480 -4.48 -7.02 -2.30
CA ASN A 480 -4.01 -5.63 -2.09
C ASN A 480 -3.78 -4.88 -3.40
N GLY A 481 -3.02 -5.47 -4.33
CA GLY A 481 -2.57 -4.80 -5.56
C GLY A 481 -3.46 -5.05 -6.79
N GLY A 482 -4.42 -5.97 -6.67
CA GLY A 482 -5.30 -6.40 -7.76
C GLY A 482 -4.73 -7.57 -8.59
N GLY A 483 -5.64 -8.43 -9.08
CA GLY A 483 -5.27 -9.63 -9.84
C GLY A 483 -4.51 -9.34 -11.13
N GLY A 484 -4.85 -8.25 -11.83
CA GLY A 484 -4.16 -7.82 -13.06
C GLY A 484 -2.69 -7.42 -12.79
N TYR A 485 -2.47 -6.63 -11.74
CA TYR A 485 -1.12 -6.26 -11.29
C TYR A 485 -0.30 -7.51 -10.95
N THR A 486 -0.83 -8.41 -10.13
CA THR A 486 -0.14 -9.62 -9.69
C THR A 486 0.24 -10.50 -10.88
N LYS A 487 -0.68 -10.76 -11.82
CA LYS A 487 -0.38 -11.47 -13.08
C LYS A 487 0.74 -10.78 -13.88
N GLY A 488 0.74 -9.44 -13.92
CA GLY A 488 1.79 -8.66 -14.56
C GLY A 488 3.17 -8.90 -13.93
N GLN A 489 3.24 -8.95 -12.58
CA GLN A 489 4.50 -9.25 -11.88
C GLN A 489 4.97 -10.70 -12.15
N LEU A 490 4.07 -11.67 -12.11
CA LEU A 490 4.40 -13.07 -12.41
C LEU A 490 4.87 -13.27 -13.86
N LYS A 491 4.28 -12.56 -14.83
CA LYS A 491 4.73 -12.56 -16.24
C LYS A 491 6.16 -12.05 -16.42
N LYS A 492 6.68 -11.24 -15.50
CA LYS A 492 8.10 -10.85 -15.48
C LYS A 492 9.03 -12.01 -15.05
N GLY A 493 8.47 -13.20 -14.75
CA GLY A 493 9.20 -14.41 -14.36
C GLY A 493 9.55 -14.46 -12.88
N LEU A 494 8.93 -13.64 -12.02
CA LEU A 494 9.06 -13.78 -10.57
C LEU A 494 8.43 -15.12 -10.13
N PHE A 495 9.04 -15.78 -9.14
CA PHE A 495 8.63 -17.08 -8.59
C PHE A 495 8.64 -18.26 -9.59
N LYS A 496 9.18 -18.09 -10.79
CA LYS A 496 9.15 -19.11 -11.84
C LYS A 496 10.23 -20.16 -11.70
N GLU A 497 11.43 -19.76 -11.30
CA GLU A 497 12.60 -20.62 -11.28
C GLU A 497 13.10 -20.85 -9.84
N LYS A 498 13.48 -22.08 -9.53
CA LYS A 498 14.15 -22.39 -8.27
C LYS A 498 15.54 -21.77 -8.28
N GLY A 499 15.93 -21.13 -7.20
CA GLY A 499 17.23 -20.48 -7.07
C GLY A 499 17.67 -20.36 -5.61
N LYS A 500 18.95 -20.05 -5.41
CA LYS A 500 19.57 -19.96 -4.08
C LYS A 500 18.84 -18.96 -3.16
N PHE A 501 18.24 -17.91 -3.71
CA PHE A 501 17.62 -16.83 -2.98
C PHE A 501 16.08 -16.81 -3.14
N GLU A 502 15.51 -17.78 -3.88
CA GLU A 502 14.07 -17.88 -4.06
C GLU A 502 13.40 -18.61 -2.89
N PRO A 503 12.16 -18.26 -2.56
CA PRO A 503 11.28 -17.25 -3.19
C PRO A 503 11.52 -15.80 -2.71
N PHE A 504 12.47 -15.60 -1.81
CA PHE A 504 12.68 -14.31 -1.14
C PHE A 504 13.10 -13.19 -2.11
N LEU A 505 13.92 -13.52 -3.12
CA LEU A 505 14.32 -12.55 -4.13
C LEU A 505 13.11 -12.06 -4.93
N SER A 506 12.27 -12.98 -5.40
CA SER A 506 11.04 -12.64 -6.10
C SER A 506 10.10 -11.79 -5.23
N MET A 507 9.99 -12.09 -3.91
CA MET A 507 9.22 -11.25 -2.98
C MET A 507 9.75 -9.81 -2.94
N GLU A 508 11.06 -9.61 -2.84
CA GLU A 508 11.65 -8.26 -2.77
C GLU A 508 11.61 -7.52 -4.12
N LEU A 509 11.45 -8.21 -5.24
CA LEU A 509 11.35 -7.63 -6.57
C LEU A 509 9.92 -7.26 -6.99
N ILE A 510 8.90 -7.50 -6.17
CA ILE A 510 7.55 -6.94 -6.38
C ILE A 510 7.65 -5.41 -6.39
N SER A 511 7.25 -4.77 -7.49
CA SER A 511 7.51 -3.35 -7.75
C SER A 511 6.76 -2.40 -6.81
N SER A 512 5.48 -2.71 -6.46
CA SER A 512 4.73 -1.96 -5.46
C SER A 512 5.27 -2.24 -4.05
N GLY A 513 5.81 -1.23 -3.37
CA GLY A 513 6.30 -1.37 -2.00
C GLY A 513 5.23 -1.80 -1.02
N GLU A 514 4.02 -1.26 -1.15
CA GLU A 514 2.87 -1.62 -0.32
C GLU A 514 2.50 -3.09 -0.51
N THR A 515 2.26 -3.52 -1.75
CA THR A 515 1.88 -4.89 -2.07
C THR A 515 2.97 -5.90 -1.68
N ARG A 516 4.25 -5.54 -1.87
CA ARG A 516 5.39 -6.35 -1.46
C ARG A 516 5.40 -6.64 0.05
N GLU A 517 5.23 -5.62 0.87
CA GLU A 517 5.21 -5.77 2.32
C GLU A 517 3.91 -6.43 2.80
N TYR A 518 2.78 -6.10 2.17
CA TYR A 518 1.49 -6.70 2.45
C TYR A 518 1.52 -8.23 2.28
N GLY A 519 2.00 -8.72 1.15
CA GLY A 519 2.07 -10.17 0.90
C GLY A 519 2.89 -10.92 1.94
N LYS A 520 4.06 -10.37 2.34
CA LYS A 520 4.90 -10.97 3.40
C LYS A 520 4.19 -11.00 4.76
N LYS A 521 3.46 -9.94 5.12
CA LYS A 521 2.68 -9.87 6.37
C LYS A 521 1.52 -10.86 6.37
N VAL A 522 0.77 -10.94 5.28
CA VAL A 522 -0.33 -11.90 5.16
C VAL A 522 0.18 -13.34 5.17
N LEU A 523 1.31 -13.62 4.52
CA LEU A 523 1.91 -14.96 4.55
C LEU A 523 2.38 -15.36 5.95
N ALA A 524 2.93 -14.42 6.72
CA ALA A 524 3.26 -14.64 8.14
C ALA A 524 2.00 -14.92 8.97
N ASN A 525 0.93 -14.13 8.79
CA ASN A 525 -0.36 -14.39 9.43
C ASN A 525 -0.93 -15.75 9.02
N PHE A 526 -0.86 -16.10 7.72
CA PHE A 526 -1.31 -17.39 7.21
C PHE A 526 -0.60 -18.57 7.90
N TYR A 527 0.72 -18.51 8.03
CA TYR A 527 1.49 -19.53 8.75
C TYR A 527 1.04 -19.66 10.20
N ILE A 528 0.86 -18.55 10.91
CA ILE A 528 0.45 -18.56 12.32
C ILE A 528 -0.97 -19.12 12.47
N TYR A 529 -1.94 -18.64 11.68
CA TYR A 529 -3.32 -19.13 11.75
C TYR A 529 -3.46 -20.57 11.28
N ASN A 530 -2.69 -21.00 10.26
CA ASN A 530 -2.68 -22.39 9.85
C ASN A 530 -2.25 -23.32 11.00
N ASN A 531 -1.18 -22.99 11.69
CA ASN A 531 -0.67 -23.81 12.78
C ASN A 531 -1.55 -23.76 14.05
N TYR A 532 -2.37 -22.74 14.18
CA TYR A 532 -3.35 -22.63 15.26
C TYR A 532 -4.67 -23.36 14.95
N LEU A 533 -5.28 -23.07 13.80
CA LEU A 533 -6.60 -23.58 13.43
C LEU A 533 -6.57 -25.01 12.87
N ASN A 534 -5.46 -25.41 12.26
CA ASN A 534 -5.24 -26.72 11.64
C ASN A 534 -4.14 -27.49 12.40
N SER A 535 -4.27 -27.55 13.71
CA SER A 535 -3.23 -28.05 14.61
C SER A 535 -2.84 -29.51 14.38
N GLU A 536 -3.72 -30.32 13.80
CA GLU A 536 -3.46 -31.72 13.44
C GLU A 536 -2.61 -31.85 12.17
N ASN A 537 -2.70 -30.88 11.26
CA ASN A 537 -1.97 -30.85 9.98
C ASN A 537 -1.11 -29.58 9.88
N LYS A 538 -0.22 -29.37 10.83
CA LYS A 538 0.71 -28.23 10.82
C LYS A 538 1.64 -28.30 9.62
N ILE A 539 1.85 -27.15 9.01
CA ILE A 539 2.77 -27.02 7.87
C ILE A 539 3.93 -26.14 8.30
N SER A 540 5.17 -26.57 7.99
CA SER A 540 6.35 -25.74 8.23
C SER A 540 6.35 -24.53 7.31
N LEU A 541 6.91 -23.42 7.76
CA LEU A 541 7.07 -22.22 6.92
C LEU A 541 7.98 -22.52 5.72
N SER A 542 9.00 -23.32 5.92
CA SER A 542 9.90 -23.81 4.86
C SER A 542 9.13 -24.53 3.76
N THR A 543 8.15 -25.39 4.11
CA THR A 543 7.29 -26.08 3.13
C THR A 543 6.40 -25.09 2.37
N ILE A 544 5.78 -24.12 3.07
CA ILE A 544 4.99 -23.08 2.41
C ILE A 544 5.85 -22.32 1.39
N LEU A 545 7.04 -21.88 1.80
CA LEU A 545 7.96 -21.12 0.95
C LEU A 545 8.45 -21.91 -0.27
N GLN A 546 8.74 -23.21 -0.12
CA GLN A 546 9.13 -24.06 -1.24
C GLN A 546 8.02 -24.20 -2.28
N ASN A 547 6.76 -24.24 -1.84
CA ASN A 547 5.61 -24.36 -2.73
C ASN A 547 5.24 -23.04 -3.44
N LEU A 548 5.84 -21.91 -3.08
CA LEU A 548 5.63 -20.64 -3.77
C LEU A 548 6.36 -20.56 -5.12
N VAL A 549 7.40 -21.36 -5.31
CA VAL A 549 8.16 -21.42 -6.56
C VAL A 549 7.69 -22.63 -7.35
N SER A 550 6.85 -22.41 -8.31
CA SER A 550 6.35 -23.44 -9.21
C SER A 550 6.63 -23.04 -10.64
N PRO A 551 7.17 -23.94 -11.49
CA PRO A 551 7.17 -23.70 -12.93
C PRO A 551 5.72 -23.70 -13.41
N TYR A 552 5.20 -22.53 -13.79
CA TYR A 552 3.94 -22.38 -14.50
C TYR A 552 4.12 -22.71 -15.98
#